data_2c881725b027a37958702a9e1b0c8906
#
_entry.id   2c881725b027a37958702a9e1b0c8906
#
_cell.length_a   1.000
_cell.length_b   1.000
_cell.length_c   1.000
_cell.angle_alpha   90.00
_cell.angle_beta   90.00
_cell.angle_gamma   90.00
#
_symmetry.space_group_name_H-M   'P 1'
#
loop_
_entity.id
_entity.type
_entity.pdbx_description
1 polymer ?
#
loop_
_entity_poly.entity_id
_entity_poly.type
_entity_poly.pdbx_seq_one_letter_code
_entity_poly.pdbx_strand_id
1 'polypeptide(L)'
;STAEAEVSVVTTLKNSTTKEQTISLLQQVRDSKGQCIAKCKSEKLNLAAGGKTDVKQDINIFQPQLWSPNSPVLYVLETIVKVGGRTVDVYNTTFGVRTAKFDPNRGFLLNGEQVKLQGMCLHHDAGAMGVAVPFRSYERRLEILKEYGVNALRMSHNQPSTEFLDLCDRMGFLVIDEAFDKWKSGNSYYTRFFDEWWQSDLGKYVTA
;
A
#
# COMPACT_ATOMS: atom_id res chain seq x y z
N SER A 1 6.22 -14.63 16.97
CA SER A 1 6.63 -14.91 15.58
C SER A 1 5.53 -15.64 14.87
N THR A 2 5.13 -15.19 13.72
CA THR A 2 4.15 -15.84 12.86
C THR A 2 4.86 -16.96 12.09
N ALA A 3 4.38 -18.20 12.16
CA ALA A 3 5.00 -19.31 11.45
C ALA A 3 4.84 -19.21 9.93
N GLU A 4 3.73 -18.59 9.49
CA GLU A 4 3.36 -18.46 8.09
C GLU A 4 2.48 -17.23 7.89
N ALA A 5 2.58 -16.57 6.74
CA ALA A 5 1.68 -15.52 6.28
C ALA A 5 1.18 -15.85 4.87
N GLU A 6 -0.12 -15.79 4.69
CA GLU A 6 -0.77 -15.89 3.38
C GLU A 6 -0.93 -14.51 2.76
N VAL A 7 -0.48 -14.36 1.53
CA VAL A 7 -0.62 -13.14 0.72
C VAL A 7 -1.57 -13.44 -0.43
N SER A 8 -2.76 -12.85 -0.39
CA SER A 8 -3.73 -12.92 -1.48
C SER A 8 -3.46 -11.81 -2.49
N VAL A 9 -3.25 -12.20 -3.74
CA VAL A 9 -2.94 -11.30 -4.85
C VAL A 9 -4.06 -11.33 -5.88
N VAL A 10 -4.62 -10.19 -6.21
CA VAL A 10 -5.55 -10.03 -7.34
C VAL A 10 -4.85 -9.23 -8.43
N THR A 11 -4.62 -9.87 -9.58
CA THR A 11 -3.98 -9.23 -10.72
C THR A 11 -5.01 -8.97 -11.82
N THR A 12 -5.26 -7.70 -12.10
CA THR A 12 -6.11 -7.29 -13.23
C THR A 12 -5.28 -7.29 -14.52
N LEU A 13 -5.67 -8.12 -15.47
CA LEU A 13 -5.05 -8.23 -16.79
C LEU A 13 -5.92 -7.59 -17.88
N LYS A 14 -5.28 -6.87 -18.79
CA LYS A 14 -5.94 -6.34 -20.00
C LYS A 14 -5.14 -6.73 -21.23
N ASN A 15 -5.82 -7.34 -22.21
CA ASN A 15 -5.23 -7.62 -23.51
C ASN A 15 -5.49 -6.44 -24.45
N SER A 16 -4.48 -5.62 -24.69
CA SER A 16 -4.56 -4.46 -25.59
C SER A 16 -4.26 -4.80 -27.05
N THR A 17 -4.06 -6.09 -27.38
CA THR A 17 -3.81 -6.53 -28.76
C THR A 17 -5.13 -6.83 -29.51
N THR A 18 -5.03 -7.00 -30.82
CA THR A 18 -6.15 -7.33 -31.70
C THR A 18 -6.45 -8.82 -31.82
N LYS A 19 -5.72 -9.67 -31.08
CA LYS A 19 -5.86 -11.14 -31.11
C LYS A 19 -6.00 -11.69 -29.70
N GLU A 20 -6.67 -12.82 -29.57
CA GLU A 20 -6.67 -13.62 -28.34
C GLU A 20 -5.23 -13.99 -27.94
N GLN A 21 -4.93 -13.95 -26.65
CA GLN A 21 -3.65 -14.32 -26.08
C GLN A 21 -3.80 -15.42 -25.02
N THR A 22 -2.92 -16.43 -25.06
CA THR A 22 -2.80 -17.39 -23.96
C THR A 22 -1.74 -16.90 -22.98
N ILE A 23 -2.17 -16.55 -21.79
CA ILE A 23 -1.41 -15.85 -20.77
C ILE A 23 -1.14 -16.80 -19.59
N SER A 24 -0.02 -16.64 -18.92
CA SER A 24 0.22 -17.17 -17.57
C SER A 24 0.90 -16.12 -16.71
N LEU A 25 0.58 -16.13 -15.41
CA LEU A 25 1.21 -15.29 -14.40
C LEU A 25 2.21 -16.09 -13.57
N LEU A 26 3.32 -15.47 -13.26
CA LEU A 26 4.26 -15.92 -12.25
C LEU A 26 4.38 -14.81 -11.19
N GLN A 27 4.01 -15.12 -9.96
CA GLN A 27 4.22 -14.26 -8.81
C GLN A 27 5.49 -14.72 -8.08
N GLN A 28 6.36 -13.78 -7.72
CA GLN A 28 7.55 -14.05 -6.91
C GLN A 28 7.64 -13.04 -5.78
N VAL A 29 7.78 -13.52 -4.55
CA VAL A 29 8.06 -12.66 -3.40
C VAL A 29 9.55 -12.62 -3.16
N ARG A 30 10.12 -11.41 -3.14
CA ARG A 30 11.53 -11.16 -2.84
C ARG A 30 11.68 -10.47 -1.50
N ASP A 31 12.69 -10.88 -0.76
CA ASP A 31 13.10 -10.22 0.49
C ASP A 31 13.91 -8.94 0.22
N SER A 32 14.33 -8.26 1.29
CA SER A 32 15.14 -7.04 1.23
C SER A 32 16.54 -7.23 0.59
N LYS A 33 17.00 -8.49 0.43
CA LYS A 33 18.23 -8.83 -0.27
C LYS A 33 18.01 -9.20 -1.74
N GLY A 34 16.74 -9.13 -2.22
CA GLY A 34 16.33 -9.51 -3.57
C GLY A 34 16.22 -11.02 -3.78
N GLN A 35 16.34 -11.83 -2.71
CA GLN A 35 16.22 -13.28 -2.80
C GLN A 35 14.75 -13.68 -2.95
N CYS A 36 14.43 -14.55 -3.91
CA CYS A 36 13.09 -15.11 -4.06
C CYS A 36 12.83 -16.13 -2.94
N ILE A 37 11.87 -15.80 -2.06
CA ILE A 37 11.52 -16.61 -0.87
C ILE A 37 10.22 -17.38 -1.03
N ALA A 38 9.34 -16.95 -1.94
CA ALA A 38 8.10 -17.64 -2.29
C ALA A 38 7.72 -17.37 -3.74
N LYS A 39 6.99 -18.29 -4.35
CA LYS A 39 6.49 -18.14 -5.72
C LYS A 39 5.21 -18.94 -5.94
N CYS A 40 4.36 -18.41 -6.81
CA CYS A 40 3.15 -19.07 -7.29
C CYS A 40 2.99 -18.82 -8.79
N LYS A 41 2.49 -19.80 -9.52
CA LYS A 41 2.24 -19.69 -10.96
C LYS A 41 0.76 -19.98 -11.22
N SER A 42 0.13 -19.16 -12.07
CA SER A 42 -1.22 -19.44 -12.53
C SER A 42 -1.25 -20.59 -13.53
N GLU A 43 -2.41 -21.19 -13.71
CA GLU A 43 -2.72 -21.91 -14.92
C GLU A 43 -2.72 -20.97 -16.14
N LYS A 44 -2.67 -21.55 -17.32
CA LYS A 44 -2.83 -20.77 -18.56
C LYS A 44 -4.29 -20.34 -18.71
N LEU A 45 -4.50 -19.09 -19.06
CA LEU A 45 -5.81 -18.53 -19.35
C LEU A 45 -5.82 -17.88 -20.74
N ASN A 46 -6.94 -17.97 -21.43
CA ASN A 46 -7.13 -17.30 -22.70
C ASN A 46 -7.86 -15.98 -22.47
N LEU A 47 -7.30 -14.90 -23.00
CA LEU A 47 -7.85 -13.55 -22.89
C LEU A 47 -8.10 -13.01 -24.29
N ALA A 48 -9.38 -12.80 -24.63
CA ALA A 48 -9.80 -12.28 -25.93
C ALA A 48 -9.17 -10.91 -26.23
N ALA A 49 -9.15 -10.55 -27.51
CA ALA A 49 -8.73 -9.21 -27.96
C ALA A 49 -9.53 -8.12 -27.22
N GLY A 50 -8.85 -7.12 -26.64
CA GLY A 50 -9.47 -6.06 -25.83
C GLY A 50 -10.06 -6.52 -24.50
N GLY A 51 -10.01 -7.81 -24.18
CA GLY A 51 -10.55 -8.40 -22.95
C GLY A 51 -9.84 -7.95 -21.68
N LYS A 52 -10.57 -8.01 -20.55
CA LYS A 52 -10.07 -7.73 -19.21
C LYS A 52 -10.51 -8.85 -18.27
N THR A 53 -9.64 -9.27 -17.34
CA THR A 53 -9.96 -10.30 -16.34
C THR A 53 -9.13 -10.10 -15.07
N ASP A 54 -9.65 -10.57 -13.95
CA ASP A 54 -8.94 -10.63 -12.68
C ASP A 54 -8.50 -12.08 -12.41
N VAL A 55 -7.26 -12.23 -11.98
CA VAL A 55 -6.66 -13.51 -11.58
C VAL A 55 -6.28 -13.44 -10.12
N LYS A 56 -6.90 -14.29 -9.31
CA LYS A 56 -6.57 -14.43 -7.89
C LYS A 56 -5.53 -15.52 -7.70
N GLN A 57 -4.50 -15.24 -6.89
CA GLN A 57 -3.47 -16.20 -6.48
C GLN A 57 -3.13 -15.99 -5.01
N ASP A 58 -2.92 -17.07 -4.28
CA ASP A 58 -2.51 -17.02 -2.87
C ASP A 58 -1.07 -17.55 -2.77
N ILE A 59 -0.23 -16.88 -1.98
CA ILE A 59 1.19 -17.19 -1.81
C ILE A 59 1.50 -17.25 -0.31
N ASN A 60 2.10 -18.35 0.13
CA ASN A 60 2.50 -18.50 1.51
C ASN A 60 3.97 -18.12 1.71
N ILE A 61 4.23 -17.27 2.70
CA ILE A 61 5.57 -16.88 3.14
C ILE A 61 5.83 -17.55 4.49
N PHE A 62 6.81 -18.45 4.54
CA PHE A 62 7.18 -19.13 5.76
C PHE A 62 8.13 -18.28 6.61
N GLN A 63 7.89 -18.22 7.91
CA GLN A 63 8.66 -17.44 8.89
C GLN A 63 8.94 -16.00 8.43
N PRO A 64 7.89 -15.22 8.06
CA PRO A 64 8.09 -13.87 7.58
C PRO A 64 8.69 -12.98 8.68
N GLN A 65 9.56 -12.07 8.27
CA GLN A 65 9.94 -10.95 9.12
C GLN A 65 8.79 -9.94 9.13
N LEU A 66 8.25 -9.67 10.31
CA LEU A 66 7.08 -8.80 10.44
C LEU A 66 7.50 -7.33 10.41
N TRP A 67 6.72 -6.54 9.66
CA TRP A 67 6.88 -5.09 9.65
C TRP A 67 6.44 -4.48 10.98
N SER A 68 7.26 -3.57 11.51
CA SER A 68 6.91 -2.74 12.66
C SER A 68 7.62 -1.39 12.57
N PRO A 69 7.23 -0.37 13.37
CA PRO A 69 7.93 0.92 13.41
C PRO A 69 9.43 0.82 13.70
N ASN A 70 9.84 -0.16 14.49
CA ASN A 70 11.25 -0.37 14.85
C ASN A 70 11.98 -1.35 13.90
N SER A 71 11.24 -2.08 13.08
CA SER A 71 11.77 -3.03 12.09
C SER A 71 10.88 -3.01 10.84
N PRO A 72 10.99 -1.97 10.00
CA PRO A 72 10.11 -1.76 8.84
C PRO A 72 10.53 -2.64 7.66
N VAL A 73 10.47 -3.96 7.86
CA VAL A 73 10.84 -4.93 6.83
C VAL A 73 9.79 -4.97 5.74
N LEU A 74 10.23 -4.78 4.50
CA LEU A 74 9.39 -4.81 3.31
C LEU A 74 9.83 -5.92 2.36
N TYR A 75 8.85 -6.45 1.65
CA TYR A 75 8.99 -7.42 0.56
C TYR A 75 8.59 -6.79 -0.76
N VAL A 76 9.04 -7.36 -1.86
CA VAL A 76 8.61 -7.00 -3.21
C VAL A 76 7.90 -8.21 -3.82
N LEU A 77 6.64 -8.04 -4.19
CA LEU A 77 5.90 -8.96 -5.05
C LEU A 77 6.18 -8.57 -6.50
N GLU A 78 6.88 -9.42 -7.22
CA GLU A 78 7.13 -9.29 -8.65
C GLU A 78 6.09 -10.11 -9.42
N THR A 79 5.18 -9.42 -10.10
CA THR A 79 4.14 -9.99 -10.96
C THR A 79 4.66 -10.05 -12.38
N ILE A 80 4.87 -11.23 -12.93
CA ILE A 80 5.41 -11.45 -14.27
C ILE A 80 4.32 -12.03 -15.17
N VAL A 81 3.98 -11.30 -16.23
CA VAL A 81 3.03 -11.73 -17.25
C VAL A 81 3.76 -12.40 -18.41
N LYS A 82 3.33 -13.62 -18.80
CA LYS A 82 3.94 -14.36 -19.90
C LYS A 82 2.91 -14.71 -20.97
N VAL A 83 3.30 -14.53 -22.22
CA VAL A 83 2.58 -14.99 -23.42
C VAL A 83 3.47 -15.91 -24.23
N GLY A 84 3.01 -17.11 -24.52
CA GLY A 84 3.82 -18.11 -25.24
C GLY A 84 5.16 -18.45 -24.57
N GLY A 85 5.23 -18.31 -23.24
CA GLY A 85 6.45 -18.53 -22.44
C GLY A 85 7.39 -17.32 -22.36
N ARG A 86 7.15 -16.26 -23.14
CA ARG A 86 7.95 -15.02 -23.10
C ARG A 86 7.34 -14.04 -22.10
N THR A 87 8.19 -13.37 -21.31
CA THR A 87 7.78 -12.27 -20.44
C THR A 87 7.38 -11.09 -21.32
N VAL A 88 6.18 -10.57 -21.10
CA VAL A 88 5.62 -9.41 -21.83
C VAL A 88 5.36 -8.21 -20.93
N ASP A 89 5.23 -8.44 -19.61
CA ASP A 89 5.05 -7.37 -18.62
C ASP A 89 5.57 -7.82 -17.26
N VAL A 90 6.04 -6.85 -16.47
CA VAL A 90 6.52 -7.05 -15.08
C VAL A 90 6.05 -5.87 -14.24
N TYR A 91 5.40 -6.17 -13.13
CA TYR A 91 4.96 -5.16 -12.17
C TYR A 91 5.44 -5.51 -10.76
N ASN A 92 5.97 -4.53 -10.04
CA ASN A 92 6.47 -4.70 -8.68
C ASN A 92 5.56 -4.00 -7.69
N THR A 93 5.16 -4.71 -6.63
CA THR A 93 4.38 -4.18 -5.52
C THR A 93 5.16 -4.37 -4.22
N THR A 94 5.47 -3.28 -3.54
CA THR A 94 6.11 -3.33 -2.21
C THR A 94 5.04 -3.55 -1.15
N PHE A 95 5.31 -4.42 -0.17
CA PHE A 95 4.39 -4.69 0.93
C PHE A 95 5.13 -5.11 2.21
N GLY A 96 4.50 -4.89 3.36
CA GLY A 96 4.95 -5.40 4.66
C GLY A 96 3.99 -6.45 5.21
N VAL A 97 4.52 -7.44 5.90
CA VAL A 97 3.70 -8.45 6.61
C VAL A 97 3.47 -7.99 8.04
N ARG A 98 2.22 -7.73 8.40
CA ARG A 98 1.84 -7.31 9.76
C ARG A 98 0.41 -7.70 10.09
N THR A 99 0.09 -7.75 11.37
CA THR A 99 -1.29 -7.81 11.86
C THR A 99 -1.58 -6.56 12.67
N ALA A 100 -2.72 -5.93 12.45
CA ALA A 100 -3.20 -4.77 13.20
C ALA A 100 -4.57 -5.10 13.80
N LYS A 101 -4.73 -4.87 15.11
CA LYS A 101 -5.98 -5.12 15.82
C LYS A 101 -6.25 -4.03 16.84
N PHE A 102 -7.50 -3.59 16.92
CA PHE A 102 -7.97 -2.74 18.00
C PHE A 102 -8.71 -3.60 19.02
N ASP A 103 -8.24 -3.55 20.26
CA ASP A 103 -8.81 -4.31 21.37
C ASP A 103 -9.38 -3.32 22.40
N PRO A 104 -10.64 -3.49 22.86
CA PRO A 104 -11.28 -2.53 23.77
C PRO A 104 -10.59 -2.41 25.13
N ASN A 105 -9.84 -3.43 25.57
CA ASN A 105 -9.15 -3.43 26.85
C ASN A 105 -7.65 -3.17 26.75
N ARG A 106 -7.05 -3.52 25.61
CA ARG A 106 -5.60 -3.44 25.38
C ARG A 106 -5.20 -2.34 24.39
N GLY A 107 -6.16 -1.69 23.72
CA GLY A 107 -5.90 -0.67 22.72
C GLY A 107 -5.37 -1.24 21.40
N PHE A 108 -4.45 -0.54 20.76
CA PHE A 108 -3.89 -0.94 19.48
C PHE A 108 -2.81 -2.03 19.64
N LEU A 109 -3.00 -3.13 18.93
CA LEU A 109 -2.07 -4.25 18.87
C LEU A 109 -1.48 -4.36 17.47
N LEU A 110 -0.16 -4.35 17.37
CA LEU A 110 0.58 -4.63 16.15
C LEU A 110 1.37 -5.93 16.33
N ASN A 111 1.14 -6.90 15.46
CA ASN A 111 1.76 -8.23 15.55
C ASN A 111 1.52 -8.94 16.91
N GLY A 112 0.35 -8.68 17.53
CA GLY A 112 -0.03 -9.22 18.83
C GLY A 112 0.49 -8.45 20.04
N GLU A 113 1.42 -7.51 19.85
CA GLU A 113 1.99 -6.69 20.90
C GLU A 113 1.27 -5.33 21.01
N GLN A 114 1.10 -4.84 22.23
CA GLN A 114 0.51 -3.53 22.45
C GLN A 114 1.49 -2.42 22.04
N VAL A 115 1.03 -1.53 21.16
CA VAL A 115 1.82 -0.40 20.68
C VAL A 115 1.17 0.91 21.09
N LYS A 116 1.92 1.75 21.82
CA LYS A 116 1.50 3.13 22.07
C LYS A 116 1.80 3.99 20.85
N LEU A 117 0.74 4.59 20.28
CA LEU A 117 0.89 5.53 19.17
C LEU A 117 1.40 6.88 19.72
N GLN A 118 2.62 7.23 19.34
CA GLN A 118 3.24 8.53 19.59
C GLN A 118 3.18 9.30 18.27
N GLY A 119 2.09 10.06 18.09
CA GLY A 119 1.72 10.60 16.78
C GLY A 119 1.86 12.10 16.68
N MET A 120 2.06 12.58 15.45
CA MET A 120 2.02 13.99 15.06
C MET A 120 1.03 14.18 13.92
N CYS A 121 0.37 15.36 13.88
CA CYS A 121 -0.41 15.78 12.74
C CYS A 121 0.49 16.42 11.68
N LEU A 122 0.31 16.04 10.43
CA LEU A 122 1.01 16.64 9.29
C LEU A 122 0.02 17.18 8.27
N HIS A 123 0.30 18.38 7.80
CA HIS A 123 -0.38 18.98 6.64
C HIS A 123 0.45 18.80 5.37
N HIS A 124 -0.19 18.98 4.21
CA HIS A 124 0.42 18.81 2.88
C HIS A 124 1.36 19.93 2.45
N ASP A 125 1.90 20.70 3.38
CA ASP A 125 2.71 21.85 3.03
C ASP A 125 4.15 21.74 3.53
N ALA A 126 4.99 22.57 2.94
CA ALA A 126 6.36 22.79 3.39
C ALA A 126 6.68 24.30 3.33
N GLY A 127 5.91 25.10 4.03
CA GLY A 127 6.09 26.55 4.11
C GLY A 127 6.00 27.23 2.74
N ALA A 128 7.06 27.93 2.34
CA ALA A 128 7.08 28.68 1.07
C ALA A 128 6.93 27.81 -0.18
N MET A 129 7.11 26.50 -0.09
CA MET A 129 6.95 25.57 -1.22
C MET A 129 5.48 25.14 -1.44
N GLY A 130 4.57 25.48 -0.51
CA GLY A 130 3.18 25.05 -0.58
C GLY A 130 3.07 23.52 -0.59
N VAL A 131 2.14 22.98 -1.40
CA VAL A 131 1.88 21.53 -1.49
C VAL A 131 2.81 20.78 -2.44
N ALA A 132 3.60 21.47 -3.26
CA ALA A 132 4.59 20.87 -4.16
C ALA A 132 5.88 20.54 -3.40
N VAL A 133 5.78 19.68 -2.41
CA VAL A 133 6.87 19.35 -1.49
C VAL A 133 7.85 18.39 -2.16
N PRO A 134 9.15 18.76 -2.31
CA PRO A 134 10.15 17.83 -2.80
C PRO A 134 10.30 16.62 -1.88
N PHE A 135 10.49 15.45 -2.48
CA PHE A 135 10.56 14.17 -1.76
C PHE A 135 11.57 14.20 -0.59
N ARG A 136 12.77 14.76 -0.79
CA ARG A 136 13.79 14.88 0.27
C ARG A 136 13.33 15.73 1.46
N SER A 137 12.41 16.67 1.26
CA SER A 137 11.84 17.48 2.36
C SER A 137 10.92 16.65 3.24
N TYR A 138 10.15 15.74 2.65
CA TYR A 138 9.36 14.76 3.41
C TYR A 138 10.27 13.81 4.18
N GLU A 139 11.26 13.23 3.52
CA GLU A 139 12.21 12.31 4.14
C GLU A 139 12.91 12.96 5.34
N ARG A 140 13.46 14.17 5.17
CA ARG A 140 14.06 14.92 6.27
C ARG A 140 13.10 15.18 7.43
N ARG A 141 11.85 15.51 7.15
CA ARG A 141 10.82 15.70 8.18
C ARG A 141 10.60 14.42 8.97
N LEU A 142 10.48 13.29 8.29
CA LEU A 142 10.29 11.99 8.92
C LEU A 142 11.53 11.54 9.70
N GLU A 143 12.76 11.81 9.22
CA GLU A 143 14.01 11.57 9.95
C GLU A 143 13.98 12.29 11.31
N ILE A 144 13.65 13.58 11.32
CA ILE A 144 13.56 14.38 12.55
C ILE A 144 12.48 13.81 13.47
N LEU A 145 11.30 13.52 12.97
CA LEU A 145 10.21 12.95 13.78
C LEU A 145 10.61 11.61 14.41
N LYS A 146 11.33 10.78 13.68
CA LYS A 146 11.85 9.49 14.16
C LYS A 146 12.83 9.68 15.33
N GLU A 147 13.74 10.67 15.25
CA GLU A 147 14.68 11.02 16.33
C GLU A 147 13.94 11.44 17.61
N TYR A 148 12.77 12.07 17.48
CA TYR A 148 11.91 12.43 18.62
C TYR A 148 11.00 11.30 19.11
N GLY A 149 11.15 10.07 18.57
CA GLY A 149 10.38 8.91 19.00
C GLY A 149 8.96 8.84 18.43
N VAL A 150 8.64 9.64 17.41
CA VAL A 150 7.35 9.57 16.71
C VAL A 150 7.28 8.27 15.90
N ASN A 151 6.19 7.53 16.05
CA ASN A 151 5.94 6.28 15.34
C ASN A 151 4.62 6.27 14.55
N ALA A 152 3.84 7.35 14.64
CA ALA A 152 2.55 7.46 13.97
C ALA A 152 2.32 8.88 13.43
N LEU A 153 1.61 8.98 12.31
CA LEU A 153 1.25 10.24 11.67
C LEU A 153 -0.25 10.29 11.42
N ARG A 154 -0.84 11.45 11.64
CA ARG A 154 -2.20 11.75 11.20
C ARG A 154 -2.12 12.74 10.05
N MET A 155 -2.63 12.35 8.89
CA MET A 155 -2.66 13.21 7.71
C MET A 155 -3.85 14.16 7.80
N SER A 156 -3.58 15.40 8.17
CA SER A 156 -4.56 16.46 8.42
C SER A 156 -4.74 17.33 7.18
N HIS A 157 -5.87 17.33 6.52
CA HIS A 157 -7.06 16.51 6.68
C HIS A 157 -7.43 15.92 5.31
N ASN A 158 -6.45 15.47 4.58
CA ASN A 158 -6.58 15.05 3.19
C ASN A 158 -5.62 13.92 2.89
N GLN A 159 -5.89 13.19 1.82
CA GLN A 159 -5.06 12.12 1.32
C GLN A 159 -3.63 12.58 1.04
N PRO A 160 -2.59 11.93 1.60
CA PRO A 160 -1.20 12.16 1.21
C PRO A 160 -0.90 11.58 -0.16
N SER A 161 0.25 11.93 -0.72
CA SER A 161 0.72 11.28 -1.95
C SER A 161 1.17 9.84 -1.68
N THR A 162 1.10 8.99 -2.71
CA THR A 162 1.55 7.60 -2.64
C THR A 162 3.04 7.51 -2.27
N GLU A 163 3.87 8.41 -2.81
CA GLU A 163 5.30 8.47 -2.50
C GLU A 163 5.57 8.79 -1.02
N PHE A 164 4.70 9.58 -0.39
CA PHE A 164 4.79 9.85 1.05
C PHE A 164 4.42 8.60 1.87
N LEU A 165 3.39 7.86 1.47
CA LEU A 165 3.01 6.60 2.12
C LEU A 165 4.10 5.53 1.96
N ASP A 166 4.70 5.40 0.78
CA ASP A 166 5.85 4.53 0.54
C ASP A 166 7.04 4.87 1.45
N LEU A 167 7.24 6.17 1.70
CA LEU A 167 8.26 6.64 2.62
C LEU A 167 7.93 6.27 4.08
N CYS A 168 6.67 6.39 4.49
CA CYS A 168 6.20 5.96 5.80
C CYS A 168 6.41 4.45 6.01
N ASP A 169 6.10 3.65 5.01
CA ASP A 169 6.32 2.20 5.06
C ASP A 169 7.80 1.85 5.23
N ARG A 170 8.69 2.51 4.48
CA ARG A 170 10.14 2.28 4.57
C ARG A 170 10.75 2.78 5.87
N MET A 171 10.25 3.87 6.43
CA MET A 171 10.78 4.48 7.63
C MET A 171 10.09 4.00 8.92
N GLY A 172 9.06 3.17 8.82
CA GLY A 172 8.36 2.59 9.96
C GLY A 172 7.45 3.59 10.66
N PHE A 173 6.57 4.25 9.91
CA PHE A 173 5.50 5.07 10.46
C PHE A 173 4.15 4.42 10.23
N LEU A 174 3.34 4.39 11.28
CA LEU A 174 1.91 4.10 11.18
C LEU A 174 1.20 5.38 10.72
N VAL A 175 0.20 5.25 9.85
CA VAL A 175 -0.52 6.39 9.31
C VAL A 175 -2.01 6.28 9.63
N ILE A 176 -2.59 7.36 10.14
CA ILE A 176 -4.03 7.60 10.15
C ILE A 176 -4.33 8.54 9.00
N ASP A 177 -5.00 8.00 8.01
CA ASP A 177 -5.27 8.68 6.78
C ASP A 177 -6.68 9.26 6.78
N GLU A 178 -6.85 10.49 6.30
CA GLU A 178 -8.12 11.21 6.31
C GLU A 178 -8.58 11.53 4.88
N ALA A 179 -9.79 11.08 4.54
CA ALA A 179 -10.33 11.29 3.20
C ALA A 179 -10.84 12.73 2.98
N PHE A 180 -11.44 13.34 4.01
CA PHE A 180 -12.12 14.62 3.89
C PHE A 180 -11.82 15.55 5.06
N ASP A 181 -11.42 16.79 4.76
CA ASP A 181 -11.24 17.85 5.75
C ASP A 181 -12.56 18.19 6.46
N LYS A 182 -13.59 18.40 5.67
CA LYS A 182 -14.93 18.73 6.16
C LYS A 182 -15.97 17.84 5.48
N TRP A 183 -16.80 17.20 6.28
CA TRP A 183 -17.86 16.33 5.77
C TRP A 183 -19.06 17.17 5.30
N LYS A 184 -20.16 17.16 6.07
CA LYS A 184 -21.37 17.94 5.78
C LYS A 184 -21.45 19.27 6.54
N SER A 185 -20.52 19.50 7.48
CA SER A 185 -20.53 20.68 8.33
C SER A 185 -19.55 21.74 7.86
N GLY A 186 -19.95 23.00 7.93
CA GLY A 186 -19.11 24.14 7.61
C GLY A 186 -19.35 24.72 6.22
N ASN A 187 -18.65 25.81 5.92
CA ASN A 187 -18.77 26.57 4.67
C ASN A 187 -17.64 26.26 3.67
N SER A 188 -17.05 25.06 3.72
CA SER A 188 -16.04 24.70 2.74
C SER A 188 -16.67 24.46 1.36
N TYR A 189 -15.92 24.69 0.31
CA TYR A 189 -16.39 24.50 -1.05
C TYR A 189 -16.89 23.08 -1.30
N TYR A 190 -16.22 22.06 -0.74
CA TYR A 190 -16.56 20.65 -0.92
C TYR A 190 -17.86 20.25 -0.23
N THR A 191 -18.25 20.86 0.89
CA THR A 191 -19.51 20.53 1.58
C THR A 191 -20.74 20.63 0.70
N ARG A 192 -20.71 21.49 -0.34
CA ARG A 192 -21.81 21.65 -1.30
C ARG A 192 -22.01 20.41 -2.18
N PHE A 193 -20.94 19.66 -2.41
CA PHE A 193 -20.90 18.50 -3.31
C PHE A 193 -20.77 17.19 -2.56
N PHE A 194 -20.61 17.20 -1.24
CA PHE A 194 -20.31 16.02 -0.44
C PHE A 194 -21.33 14.90 -0.66
N ASP A 195 -22.63 15.19 -0.59
CA ASP A 195 -23.67 14.17 -0.74
C ASP A 195 -23.69 13.52 -2.12
N GLU A 196 -23.24 14.23 -3.16
CA GLU A 196 -23.18 13.74 -4.54
C GLU A 196 -21.90 12.89 -4.78
N TRP A 197 -20.77 13.29 -4.23
CA TRP A 197 -19.45 12.77 -4.67
C TRP A 197 -18.72 11.90 -3.65
N TRP A 198 -19.07 11.95 -2.37
CA TRP A 198 -18.26 11.31 -1.32
C TRP A 198 -18.02 9.81 -1.53
N GLN A 199 -19.00 9.06 -2.04
CA GLN A 199 -18.84 7.62 -2.29
C GLN A 199 -17.86 7.34 -3.42
N SER A 200 -17.97 8.08 -4.52
CA SER A 200 -17.06 7.98 -5.65
C SER A 200 -15.64 8.38 -5.26
N ASP A 201 -15.49 9.47 -4.51
CA ASP A 201 -14.19 9.97 -4.11
C ASP A 201 -13.54 9.07 -3.07
N LEU A 202 -14.30 8.58 -2.08
CA LEU A 202 -13.82 7.60 -1.12
C LEU A 202 -13.42 6.28 -1.80
N GLY A 203 -14.21 5.83 -2.79
CA GLY A 203 -13.88 4.65 -3.58
C GLY A 203 -12.53 4.79 -4.30
N LYS A 204 -12.28 5.92 -4.96
CA LYS A 204 -10.98 6.21 -5.60
C LYS A 204 -9.84 6.29 -4.58
N TYR A 205 -10.11 6.91 -3.43
CA TYR A 205 -9.16 7.05 -2.34
C TYR A 205 -8.66 5.71 -1.79
N VAL A 206 -9.56 4.75 -1.53
CA VAL A 206 -9.17 3.44 -0.96
C VAL A 206 -8.61 2.46 -1.99
N THR A 207 -8.64 2.81 -3.29
CA THR A 207 -8.12 2.01 -4.40
C THR A 207 -6.89 2.61 -5.07
N ALA A 208 -6.47 3.80 -4.64
CA ALA A 208 -5.24 4.44 -5.08
C ALA A 208 -4.04 3.89 -4.32
#